data_52d855a0852629b56371d8ad1678c6bb
#
_entry.id   52d855a0852629b56371d8ad1678c6bb
#
_cell.length_a   1.000
_cell.length_b   1.000
_cell.length_c   1.000
_cell.angle_alpha   90.00
_cell.angle_beta   90.00
_cell.angle_gamma   90.00
#
_symmetry.space_group_name_H-M   'P 1'
#
loop_
_entity.id
_entity.type
_entity.pdbx_description
1 polymer ?
#
loop_
_entity_poly.entity_id
_entity_poly.type
_entity_poly.pdbx_seq_one_letter_code
_entity_poly.pdbx_strand_id
1 'polypeptide(L)'
;MKIGLSVLCFCLLLVFSACGSSPANSGSGGSGASSGDRNRPVWVDSVDSVYSRARYVAAVGYAADRAMAEKNALANLTAFFGQSIQADQTIAQTYQEAVRNGAVAGWTDNLAMQNTIKTSASMDTLIGAEIREVWFDSRSNTHYAAAVMEKAKAAQAYTEMALANQNVIDNLVPIGPAGKNSLEGFSRYQFAAMIADMNASYRNLLRLIDAPVPAGPANGDEYRLEAQNIVKAIPIAITVTNDRAGRIQGAFAKSLSELGFRSGGGNSRYTLRVEIAVSPVDLPNNANKFARMELSANLADTAGGFVLLPYNFNNREGHTSQSEAENRLYLTAERKIGEEYAKLLNDYLSQLLPKRG
;
A
#
# COMPACT_ATOMS: atom_id res chain seq x y z
N MET A 1 11.59 -28.79 -36.41
CA MET A 1 10.64 -29.91 -36.25
C MET A 1 9.36 -29.35 -35.67
N LYS A 2 8.31 -29.32 -36.46
CA LYS A 2 6.94 -28.80 -36.13
C LYS A 2 6.19 -29.82 -35.28
N ILE A 3 5.36 -29.38 -34.34
CA ILE A 3 4.19 -30.07 -33.77
C ILE A 3 3.75 -29.10 -32.64
N GLY A 4 2.54 -28.60 -32.47
CA GLY A 4 1.23 -28.86 -33.06
C GLY A 4 0.24 -28.25 -32.07
N LEU A 5 -0.47 -27.28 -32.54
CA LEU A 5 -1.55 -26.51 -31.89
C LEU A 5 -2.79 -27.42 -31.75
N SER A 6 -3.43 -27.46 -30.58
CA SER A 6 -4.80 -27.97 -30.45
C SER A 6 -5.64 -27.08 -29.53
N VAL A 7 -6.43 -26.28 -30.19
CA VAL A 7 -7.59 -25.54 -29.65
C VAL A 7 -8.76 -26.51 -29.55
N LEU A 8 -9.37 -26.66 -28.39
CA LEU A 8 -10.67 -27.34 -28.24
C LEU A 8 -11.71 -26.34 -27.72
N CYS A 9 -12.52 -25.86 -28.65
CA CYS A 9 -13.67 -25.01 -28.45
C CYS A 9 -14.85 -25.92 -28.07
N PHE A 10 -15.46 -25.76 -26.92
CA PHE A 10 -16.70 -26.47 -26.55
C PHE A 10 -17.81 -25.43 -26.39
N CYS A 11 -18.58 -25.24 -27.47
CA CYS A 11 -19.85 -24.53 -27.46
C CYS A 11 -20.94 -25.48 -26.94
N LEU A 12 -21.57 -25.11 -25.82
CA LEU A 12 -22.81 -25.76 -25.38
C LEU A 12 -23.97 -24.78 -25.54
N LEU A 13 -24.72 -24.94 -26.61
CA LEU A 13 -26.02 -24.34 -26.87
C LEU A 13 -27.08 -25.11 -26.10
N LEU A 14 -27.75 -24.48 -25.13
CA LEU A 14 -29.02 -25.00 -24.60
C LEU A 14 -30.16 -24.06 -25.01
N VAL A 15 -30.94 -24.57 -25.94
CA VAL A 15 -32.25 -24.04 -26.38
C VAL A 15 -33.31 -24.55 -25.41
N PHE A 16 -34.00 -23.67 -24.73
CA PHE A 16 -35.26 -24.01 -24.06
C PHE A 16 -36.42 -23.28 -24.76
N SER A 17 -37.13 -24.03 -25.57
CA SER A 17 -38.48 -23.71 -26.02
C SER A 17 -39.48 -24.38 -25.09
N ALA A 18 -40.34 -23.59 -24.49
CA ALA A 18 -41.59 -24.13 -23.93
C ALA A 18 -42.70 -23.09 -24.06
N CYS A 19 -43.53 -23.27 -25.07
CA CYS A 19 -44.87 -22.70 -25.11
C CYS A 19 -45.79 -23.50 -24.17
N GLY A 20 -46.58 -22.82 -23.37
CA GLY A 20 -47.65 -23.40 -22.57
C GLY A 20 -48.74 -22.37 -22.34
N SER A 21 -49.85 -22.55 -23.02
CA SER A 21 -51.06 -21.74 -23.08
C SER A 21 -51.85 -21.70 -21.76
N SER A 22 -52.42 -20.53 -21.49
CA SER A 22 -53.38 -20.24 -20.42
C SER A 22 -54.66 -21.07 -20.49
N PRO A 23 -55.39 -21.18 -19.40
CA PRO A 23 -56.75 -20.68 -19.42
C PRO A 23 -57.07 -19.68 -18.32
N ALA A 24 -57.85 -18.69 -18.70
CA ALA A 24 -58.49 -17.74 -17.84
C ALA A 24 -59.44 -18.38 -16.87
N ASN A 25 -59.35 -18.04 -15.58
CA ASN A 25 -60.47 -18.22 -14.67
C ASN A 25 -60.62 -16.92 -13.85
N SER A 26 -61.71 -16.26 -14.07
CA SER A 26 -62.19 -15.12 -13.34
C SER A 26 -62.67 -15.54 -11.95
N GLY A 27 -61.98 -15.11 -10.93
CA GLY A 27 -62.37 -15.27 -9.55
C GLY A 27 -62.06 -13.95 -8.80
N SER A 28 -63.12 -13.22 -8.52
CA SER A 28 -63.09 -12.01 -7.71
C SER A 28 -62.68 -12.31 -6.27
N GLY A 29 -61.97 -11.37 -5.67
CA GLY A 29 -62.02 -11.24 -4.24
C GLY A 29 -60.70 -11.42 -3.50
N GLY A 30 -60.28 -10.41 -2.87
CA GLY A 30 -59.37 -10.48 -1.76
C GLY A 30 -58.06 -9.74 -2.03
N SER A 31 -58.07 -8.42 -1.84
CA SER A 31 -56.89 -7.67 -1.45
C SER A 31 -56.35 -8.28 -0.15
N GLY A 32 -55.54 -9.34 -0.30
CA GLY A 32 -54.69 -9.83 0.76
C GLY A 32 -53.58 -8.77 0.95
N ALA A 33 -53.89 -7.70 1.68
CA ALA A 33 -52.87 -6.99 2.37
C ALA A 33 -52.13 -7.99 3.23
N SER A 34 -50.93 -8.38 2.81
CA SER A 34 -50.00 -9.16 3.63
C SER A 34 -49.95 -8.40 4.96
N SER A 35 -50.46 -9.05 6.03
CA SER A 35 -50.31 -8.56 7.39
C SER A 35 -48.82 -8.53 7.69
N GLY A 36 -48.17 -7.44 7.23
CA GLY A 36 -46.79 -7.15 7.58
C GLY A 36 -46.70 -7.22 9.10
N ASP A 37 -45.75 -7.96 9.57
CA ASP A 37 -45.49 -8.09 11.00
C ASP A 37 -45.46 -6.67 11.61
N ARG A 38 -46.46 -6.36 12.44
CA ARG A 38 -46.64 -5.00 13.03
C ARG A 38 -45.42 -4.52 13.79
N ASN A 39 -44.44 -5.40 14.01
CA ASN A 39 -43.19 -5.15 14.72
C ASN A 39 -41.94 -5.10 13.84
N ARG A 40 -42.07 -5.35 12.52
CA ARG A 40 -40.94 -5.33 11.61
C ARG A 40 -40.59 -3.87 11.23
N PRO A 41 -39.39 -3.37 11.56
CA PRO A 41 -38.99 -2.02 11.22
C PRO A 41 -38.94 -1.79 9.70
N VAL A 42 -39.42 -0.62 9.26
CA VAL A 42 -39.50 -0.25 7.85
C VAL A 42 -38.15 -0.29 7.15
N TRP A 43 -37.08 0.06 7.86
CA TRP A 43 -35.72 0.10 7.31
C TRP A 43 -35.18 -1.28 6.92
N VAL A 44 -35.74 -2.37 7.47
CA VAL A 44 -35.34 -3.75 7.13
C VAL A 44 -35.64 -4.08 5.66
N ASP A 45 -36.79 -3.63 5.18
CA ASP A 45 -37.25 -3.89 3.81
C ASP A 45 -36.98 -2.72 2.86
N SER A 46 -36.88 -1.49 3.41
CA SER A 46 -36.64 -0.27 2.64
C SER A 46 -35.82 0.71 3.45
N VAL A 47 -34.50 0.53 3.46
CA VAL A 47 -33.58 1.37 4.24
C VAL A 47 -33.65 2.85 3.82
N ASP A 48 -33.85 3.12 2.54
CA ASP A 48 -33.91 4.48 1.97
C ASP A 48 -35.16 5.26 2.40
N SER A 49 -36.23 4.58 2.84
CA SER A 49 -37.45 5.24 3.34
C SER A 49 -37.23 5.85 4.73
N VAL A 50 -36.29 5.34 5.52
CA VAL A 50 -35.88 5.87 6.82
C VAL A 50 -34.62 6.76 6.69
N TYR A 51 -33.64 6.28 5.90
CA TYR A 51 -32.37 6.96 5.67
C TYR A 51 -32.32 7.48 4.23
N SER A 52 -32.90 8.65 4.00
CA SER A 52 -32.97 9.27 2.67
C SER A 52 -31.60 9.35 2.00
N ARG A 53 -31.48 8.90 0.76
CA ARG A 53 -30.26 8.94 -0.08
C ARG A 53 -29.69 10.34 -0.26
N ALA A 54 -30.51 11.37 -0.11
CA ALA A 54 -30.01 12.76 -0.16
C ALA A 54 -29.09 13.09 1.02
N ARG A 55 -29.30 12.45 2.19
CA ARG A 55 -28.55 12.75 3.42
C ARG A 55 -27.66 11.62 3.88
N TYR A 56 -27.97 10.38 3.49
CA TYR A 56 -27.31 9.19 4.00
C TYR A 56 -26.87 8.25 2.89
N VAL A 57 -25.83 7.48 3.15
CA VAL A 57 -25.59 6.19 2.53
C VAL A 57 -25.92 5.15 3.58
N ALA A 58 -26.79 4.19 3.26
CA ALA A 58 -27.25 3.20 4.22
C ALA A 58 -27.35 1.82 3.58
N ALA A 59 -27.08 0.79 4.37
CA ALA A 59 -27.19 -0.61 3.94
C ALA A 59 -27.68 -1.48 5.10
N VAL A 60 -28.37 -2.57 4.74
CA VAL A 60 -28.84 -3.56 5.71
C VAL A 60 -27.98 -4.82 5.58
N GLY A 61 -27.62 -5.38 6.72
CA GLY A 61 -27.02 -6.70 6.84
C GLY A 61 -27.89 -7.60 7.70
N TYR A 62 -27.82 -8.89 7.48
CA TYR A 62 -28.54 -9.87 8.28
C TYR A 62 -27.71 -11.14 8.47
N ALA A 63 -27.93 -11.81 9.61
CA ALA A 63 -27.33 -13.11 9.96
C ALA A 63 -28.10 -13.75 11.13
N ALA A 64 -27.79 -15.01 11.41
CA ALA A 64 -28.29 -15.68 12.60
C ALA A 64 -27.68 -15.14 13.91
N ASP A 65 -26.50 -14.50 13.83
CA ASP A 65 -25.81 -13.85 14.94
C ASP A 65 -25.79 -12.33 14.75
N ARG A 66 -25.95 -11.59 15.86
CA ARG A 66 -26.00 -10.13 15.85
C ARG A 66 -24.71 -9.50 15.34
N ALA A 67 -23.57 -9.95 15.84
CA ALA A 67 -22.26 -9.36 15.45
C ALA A 67 -21.99 -9.60 13.95
N MET A 68 -22.42 -10.75 13.44
CA MET A 68 -22.31 -11.06 12.02
C MET A 68 -23.27 -10.20 11.18
N ALA A 69 -24.50 -9.92 11.65
CA ALA A 69 -25.44 -9.04 10.96
C ALA A 69 -24.88 -7.61 10.89
N GLU A 70 -24.31 -7.09 11.97
CA GLU A 70 -23.63 -5.79 12.03
C GLU A 70 -22.44 -5.73 11.06
N LYS A 71 -21.60 -6.78 11.03
CA LYS A 71 -20.48 -6.89 10.10
C LYS A 71 -20.96 -6.91 8.64
N ASN A 72 -22.01 -7.67 8.35
CA ASN A 72 -22.58 -7.75 6.99
C ASN A 72 -23.18 -6.40 6.56
N ALA A 73 -23.82 -5.64 7.48
CA ALA A 73 -24.34 -4.32 7.19
C ALA A 73 -23.23 -3.33 6.83
N LEU A 74 -22.13 -3.31 7.59
CA LEU A 74 -20.95 -2.49 7.28
C LEU A 74 -20.28 -2.92 5.97
N ALA A 75 -20.16 -4.23 5.70
CA ALA A 75 -19.63 -4.73 4.45
C ALA A 75 -20.49 -4.30 3.24
N ASN A 76 -21.82 -4.38 3.36
CA ASN A 76 -22.75 -3.95 2.32
C ASN A 76 -22.69 -2.44 2.09
N LEU A 77 -22.55 -1.64 3.17
CA LEU A 77 -22.33 -0.20 3.08
C LEU A 77 -21.00 0.10 2.35
N THR A 78 -19.94 -0.61 2.71
CA THR A 78 -18.61 -0.48 2.10
C THR A 78 -18.63 -0.86 0.61
N ALA A 79 -19.42 -1.88 0.23
CA ALA A 79 -19.55 -2.31 -1.15
C ALA A 79 -20.15 -1.22 -2.07
N PHE A 80 -20.91 -0.25 -1.51
CA PHE A 80 -21.38 0.92 -2.26
C PHE A 80 -20.23 1.74 -2.85
N PHE A 81 -19.10 1.80 -2.15
CA PHE A 81 -17.92 2.55 -2.57
C PHE A 81 -16.98 1.73 -3.49
N GLY A 82 -17.24 0.44 -3.66
CA GLY A 82 -16.62 -0.44 -4.64
C GLY A 82 -15.08 -0.52 -4.56
N GLN A 83 -14.44 -0.58 -5.72
CA GLN A 83 -12.99 -0.73 -5.88
C GLN A 83 -12.16 0.46 -5.33
N SER A 84 -12.76 1.63 -5.13
CA SER A 84 -12.08 2.80 -4.58
C SER A 84 -11.44 2.50 -3.23
N ILE A 85 -12.10 1.69 -2.38
CA ILE A 85 -11.60 1.34 -1.04
C ILE A 85 -10.40 0.38 -1.11
N GLN A 86 -10.36 -0.55 -2.05
CA GLN A 86 -9.25 -1.53 -2.15
C GLN A 86 -7.93 -0.84 -2.57
N ALA A 87 -7.98 0.10 -3.49
CA ALA A 87 -6.82 0.90 -3.87
C ALA A 87 -6.33 1.74 -2.67
N ASP A 88 -7.27 2.29 -1.90
CA ASP A 88 -6.99 3.11 -0.73
C ASP A 88 -6.31 2.33 0.40
N GLN A 89 -6.67 1.06 0.62
CA GLN A 89 -6.04 0.20 1.62
C GLN A 89 -4.55 0.00 1.37
N THR A 90 -4.14 -0.23 0.12
CA THR A 90 -2.72 -0.40 -0.24
C THR A 90 -1.92 0.89 -0.01
N ILE A 91 -2.48 2.03 -0.41
CA ILE A 91 -1.86 3.36 -0.21
C ILE A 91 -1.75 3.66 1.28
N ALA A 92 -2.81 3.39 2.05
CA ALA A 92 -2.84 3.60 3.49
C ALA A 92 -1.85 2.70 4.24
N GLN A 93 -1.70 1.43 3.84
CA GLN A 93 -0.71 0.53 4.41
C GLN A 93 0.72 1.03 4.16
N THR A 94 1.04 1.42 2.92
CA THR A 94 2.35 1.99 2.56
C THR A 94 2.65 3.26 3.36
N TYR A 95 1.64 4.12 3.54
CA TYR A 95 1.76 5.32 4.36
C TYR A 95 2.01 5.00 5.83
N GLN A 96 1.29 4.03 6.40
CA GLN A 96 1.49 3.59 7.79
C GLN A 96 2.86 2.97 8.02
N GLU A 97 3.37 2.22 7.05
CA GLU A 97 4.73 1.67 7.11
C GLU A 97 5.77 2.78 7.10
N ALA A 98 5.62 3.80 6.24
CA ALA A 98 6.47 4.97 6.23
C ALA A 98 6.46 5.72 7.57
N VAL A 99 5.27 5.86 8.19
CA VAL A 99 5.11 6.48 9.52
C VAL A 99 5.75 5.64 10.62
N ARG A 100 5.54 4.32 10.63
CA ARG A 100 6.14 3.40 11.63
C ARG A 100 7.66 3.34 11.54
N ASN A 101 8.20 3.45 10.34
CA ASN A 101 9.65 3.45 10.10
C ASN A 101 10.33 4.80 10.44
N GLY A 102 9.61 5.71 11.08
CA GLY A 102 10.15 7.00 11.53
C GLY A 102 10.22 8.08 10.45
N ALA A 103 9.81 7.78 9.21
CA ALA A 103 9.79 8.71 8.10
C ALA A 103 8.94 9.96 8.37
N VAL A 104 8.02 9.88 9.33
CA VAL A 104 6.99 10.91 9.59
C VAL A 104 6.88 11.24 11.09
N ALA A 105 7.82 10.81 11.91
CA ALA A 105 7.75 10.98 13.37
C ALA A 105 7.53 12.44 13.81
N GLY A 106 8.02 13.43 13.06
CA GLY A 106 7.76 14.85 13.32
C GLY A 106 6.45 15.41 12.73
N TRP A 107 5.73 14.63 11.90
CA TRP A 107 4.46 15.03 11.27
C TRP A 107 3.23 14.45 11.99
N THR A 108 3.43 13.45 12.85
CA THR A 108 2.36 12.79 13.61
C THR A 108 1.73 13.67 14.69
N ASP A 109 2.35 14.79 15.05
CA ASP A 109 1.80 15.72 16.04
C ASP A 109 0.65 16.57 15.51
N ASN A 110 0.39 16.53 14.19
CA ASN A 110 -0.79 17.15 13.60
C ASN A 110 -2.01 16.24 13.83
N LEU A 111 -3.01 16.75 14.57
CA LEU A 111 -4.23 16.01 14.91
C LEU A 111 -4.97 15.45 13.69
N ALA A 112 -4.99 16.20 12.57
CA ALA A 112 -5.57 15.74 11.30
C ALA A 112 -4.79 14.56 10.72
N MET A 113 -3.45 14.57 10.82
CA MET A 113 -2.60 13.50 10.35
C MET A 113 -2.66 12.26 11.25
N GLN A 114 -2.75 12.44 12.57
CA GLN A 114 -3.02 11.35 13.50
C GLN A 114 -4.38 10.69 13.22
N ASN A 115 -5.39 11.49 12.90
CA ASN A 115 -6.71 11.00 12.52
C ASN A 115 -6.65 10.25 11.18
N THR A 116 -5.90 10.77 10.20
CA THR A 116 -5.64 10.08 8.92
C THR A 116 -4.98 8.72 9.14
N ILE A 117 -3.93 8.67 9.98
CA ILE A 117 -3.23 7.43 10.32
C ILE A 117 -4.15 6.45 11.05
N LYS A 118 -4.90 6.92 12.05
CA LYS A 118 -5.86 6.08 12.80
C LYS A 118 -6.98 5.57 11.90
N THR A 119 -7.47 6.40 11.00
CA THR A 119 -8.56 6.05 10.10
C THR A 119 -8.08 5.13 8.99
N SER A 120 -6.89 5.34 8.45
CA SER A 120 -6.28 4.39 7.51
C SER A 120 -5.88 3.07 8.17
N ALA A 121 -5.59 3.05 9.48
CA ALA A 121 -5.38 1.82 10.25
C ALA A 121 -6.69 1.03 10.47
N SER A 122 -7.82 1.71 10.45
CA SER A 122 -9.16 1.13 10.63
C SER A 122 -9.99 1.14 9.35
N MET A 123 -9.35 1.11 8.18
CA MET A 123 -10.01 1.16 6.86
C MET A 123 -10.94 -0.02 6.54
N ASP A 124 -11.15 -0.93 7.47
CA ASP A 124 -12.30 -1.83 7.43
C ASP A 124 -13.65 -1.07 7.60
N THR A 125 -13.60 0.21 7.96
CA THR A 125 -14.79 1.04 8.21
C THR A 125 -14.64 2.41 7.54
N LEU A 126 -15.61 2.79 6.69
CA LEU A 126 -15.75 4.15 6.17
C LEU A 126 -15.87 5.17 7.29
N ILE A 127 -15.24 6.33 7.12
CA ILE A 127 -15.36 7.42 8.11
C ILE A 127 -16.82 7.84 8.25
N GLY A 128 -17.32 7.81 9.48
CA GLY A 128 -18.68 8.16 9.79
C GLY A 128 -19.71 7.07 9.50
N ALA A 129 -19.27 5.86 9.13
CA ALA A 129 -20.13 4.68 9.08
C ALA A 129 -20.35 4.14 10.50
N GLU A 130 -21.58 3.91 10.87
CA GLU A 130 -21.98 3.39 12.18
C GLU A 130 -23.14 2.41 12.05
N ILE A 131 -23.25 1.45 12.96
CA ILE A 131 -24.47 0.66 13.12
C ILE A 131 -25.47 1.54 13.89
N ARG A 132 -26.55 1.89 13.22
CA ARG A 132 -27.55 2.79 13.78
C ARG A 132 -28.72 2.04 14.42
N GLU A 133 -29.13 0.93 13.84
CA GLU A 133 -30.23 0.12 14.34
C GLU A 133 -29.93 -1.36 14.22
N VAL A 134 -30.49 -2.14 15.16
CA VAL A 134 -30.47 -3.61 15.13
C VAL A 134 -31.85 -4.10 15.51
N TRP A 135 -32.35 -5.11 14.78
CA TRP A 135 -33.62 -5.75 15.06
C TRP A 135 -33.48 -7.27 14.94
N PHE A 136 -34.20 -7.99 15.82
CA PHE A 136 -34.23 -9.45 15.83
C PHE A 136 -35.61 -9.96 15.43
N ASP A 137 -35.66 -10.76 14.37
CA ASP A 137 -36.85 -11.48 13.96
C ASP A 137 -36.88 -12.86 14.63
N SER A 138 -37.73 -13.00 15.65
CA SER A 138 -37.87 -14.25 16.41
C SER A 138 -38.48 -15.40 15.59
N ARG A 139 -39.19 -15.13 14.48
CA ARG A 139 -39.79 -16.14 13.63
C ARG A 139 -38.77 -16.81 12.73
N SER A 140 -37.91 -16.02 12.13
CA SER A 140 -36.82 -16.50 11.27
C SER A 140 -35.51 -16.75 12.03
N ASN A 141 -35.44 -16.46 13.30
CA ASN A 141 -34.22 -16.47 14.14
C ASN A 141 -33.07 -15.69 13.49
N THR A 142 -33.38 -14.50 12.98
CA THR A 142 -32.45 -13.69 12.19
C THR A 142 -32.30 -12.31 12.80
N HIS A 143 -31.05 -11.86 12.98
CA HIS A 143 -30.70 -10.49 13.32
C HIS A 143 -30.55 -9.66 12.06
N TYR A 144 -31.05 -8.45 12.07
CA TYR A 144 -30.88 -7.42 11.06
C TYR A 144 -30.16 -6.23 11.69
N ALA A 145 -29.28 -5.59 10.93
CA ALA A 145 -28.58 -4.38 11.31
C ALA A 145 -28.61 -3.36 10.17
N ALA A 146 -28.77 -2.08 10.51
CA ALA A 146 -28.63 -0.97 9.58
C ALA A 146 -27.30 -0.25 9.83
N ALA A 147 -26.40 -0.30 8.86
CA ALA A 147 -25.21 0.51 8.79
C ALA A 147 -25.53 1.81 8.03
N VAL A 148 -25.16 2.95 8.58
CA VAL A 148 -25.51 4.27 8.06
C VAL A 148 -24.29 5.19 8.11
N MET A 149 -24.09 5.96 7.06
CA MET A 149 -23.12 7.06 7.00
C MET A 149 -23.84 8.35 6.65
N GLU A 150 -23.68 9.38 7.47
CA GLU A 150 -24.22 10.72 7.20
C GLU A 150 -23.28 11.46 6.23
N LYS A 151 -23.78 11.76 5.01
CA LYS A 151 -23.00 12.36 3.94
C LYS A 151 -22.32 13.67 4.36
N ALA A 152 -23.00 14.55 5.07
CA ALA A 152 -22.46 15.83 5.50
C ALA A 152 -21.26 15.68 6.46
N LYS A 153 -21.36 14.78 7.43
CA LYS A 153 -20.26 14.51 8.39
C LYS A 153 -19.07 13.84 7.70
N ALA A 154 -19.35 12.87 6.84
CA ALA A 154 -18.30 12.21 6.05
C ALA A 154 -17.59 13.21 5.12
N ALA A 155 -18.36 14.08 4.44
CA ALA A 155 -17.82 15.11 3.56
C ALA A 155 -16.91 16.09 4.32
N GLN A 156 -17.32 16.53 5.50
CA GLN A 156 -16.50 17.40 6.33
C GLN A 156 -15.18 16.70 6.69
N ALA A 157 -15.23 15.47 7.20
CA ALA A 157 -14.03 14.75 7.63
C ALA A 157 -13.05 14.48 6.46
N TYR A 158 -13.54 14.00 5.30
CA TYR A 158 -12.70 13.78 4.13
C TYR A 158 -12.10 15.07 3.57
N THR A 159 -12.85 16.18 3.60
CA THR A 159 -12.37 17.49 3.17
C THR A 159 -11.25 17.99 4.09
N GLU A 160 -11.44 17.92 5.41
CA GLU A 160 -10.42 18.31 6.40
C GLU A 160 -9.13 17.50 6.22
N MET A 161 -9.23 16.18 6.02
CA MET A 161 -8.07 15.34 5.77
C MET A 161 -7.37 15.68 4.46
N ALA A 162 -8.14 15.91 3.38
CA ALA A 162 -7.55 16.26 2.09
C ALA A 162 -6.81 17.60 2.14
N LEU A 163 -7.36 18.60 2.85
CA LEU A 163 -6.71 19.90 3.04
C LEU A 163 -5.47 19.81 3.93
N ALA A 164 -5.52 19.03 5.02
CA ALA A 164 -4.37 18.81 5.89
C ALA A 164 -3.22 18.13 5.12
N ASN A 165 -3.54 17.11 4.33
CA ASN A 165 -2.58 16.44 3.47
C ASN A 165 -1.98 17.38 2.40
N GLN A 166 -2.81 18.25 1.80
CA GLN A 166 -2.30 19.23 0.85
C GLN A 166 -1.31 20.19 1.49
N ASN A 167 -1.58 20.67 2.70
CA ASN A 167 -0.63 21.49 3.45
C ASN A 167 0.70 20.76 3.72
N VAL A 168 0.67 19.44 3.93
CA VAL A 168 1.91 18.64 4.06
C VAL A 168 2.68 18.65 2.75
N ILE A 169 2.04 18.41 1.61
CA ILE A 169 2.66 18.45 0.28
C ILE A 169 3.27 19.82 0.02
N ASP A 170 2.54 20.90 0.29
CA ASP A 170 2.98 22.27 0.06
C ASP A 170 4.22 22.64 0.91
N ASN A 171 4.42 21.98 2.05
CA ASN A 171 5.62 22.14 2.88
C ASN A 171 6.77 21.19 2.47
N LEU A 172 6.49 20.11 1.77
CA LEU A 172 7.50 19.15 1.32
C LEU A 172 8.22 19.59 0.04
N VAL A 173 7.44 20.08 -0.93
CA VAL A 173 7.85 20.19 -2.33
C VAL A 173 8.56 21.47 -2.74
N PRO A 174 8.40 22.66 -2.11
CA PRO A 174 9.23 23.81 -2.45
C PRO A 174 10.65 23.65 -1.89
N ILE A 175 11.43 22.82 -2.56
CA ILE A 175 12.84 22.63 -2.27
C ILE A 175 13.62 23.52 -3.24
N GLY A 176 14.53 24.35 -2.73
CA GLY A 176 15.43 25.14 -3.57
C GLY A 176 16.27 24.25 -4.51
N PRO A 177 16.77 24.77 -5.63
CA PRO A 177 17.45 23.99 -6.68
C PRO A 177 18.58 23.09 -6.18
N ALA A 178 19.34 23.54 -5.18
CA ALA A 178 20.45 22.77 -4.59
C ALA A 178 19.96 21.54 -3.78
N GLY A 179 18.82 21.64 -3.12
CA GLY A 179 18.24 20.54 -2.36
C GLY A 179 17.46 19.54 -3.21
N LYS A 180 16.91 19.99 -4.35
CA LYS A 180 16.07 19.18 -5.20
C LYS A 180 16.81 17.94 -5.71
N ASN A 181 18.00 18.11 -6.29
CA ASN A 181 18.81 17.01 -6.82
C ASN A 181 19.63 16.34 -5.69
N SER A 182 18.93 15.73 -4.75
CA SER A 182 19.50 15.02 -3.61
C SER A 182 18.66 13.82 -3.19
N LEU A 183 19.21 12.94 -2.35
CA LEU A 183 18.45 11.84 -1.74
C LEU A 183 17.27 12.37 -0.91
N GLU A 184 17.45 13.51 -0.23
CA GLU A 184 16.37 14.18 0.49
C GLU A 184 15.28 14.66 -0.48
N GLY A 185 15.65 15.32 -1.58
CA GLY A 185 14.71 15.74 -2.62
C GLY A 185 13.91 14.58 -3.18
N PHE A 186 14.58 13.48 -3.50
CA PHE A 186 13.92 12.26 -3.94
C PHE A 186 12.89 11.76 -2.90
N SER A 187 13.28 11.65 -1.63
CA SER A 187 12.38 11.20 -0.56
C SER A 187 11.16 12.10 -0.41
N ARG A 188 11.34 13.42 -0.46
CA ARG A 188 10.25 14.39 -0.36
C ARG A 188 9.24 14.25 -1.48
N TYR A 189 9.70 14.10 -2.73
CA TYR A 189 8.82 13.93 -3.88
C TYR A 189 8.10 12.57 -3.87
N GLN A 190 8.77 11.50 -3.46
CA GLN A 190 8.14 10.19 -3.28
C GLN A 190 7.04 10.23 -2.22
N PHE A 191 7.30 10.90 -1.10
CA PHE A 191 6.31 11.03 -0.03
C PHE A 191 5.13 11.94 -0.44
N ALA A 192 5.40 13.05 -1.15
CA ALA A 192 4.36 13.90 -1.71
C ALA A 192 3.47 13.14 -2.71
N ALA A 193 4.05 12.26 -3.54
CA ALA A 193 3.29 11.41 -4.44
C ALA A 193 2.31 10.49 -3.68
N MET A 194 2.77 9.85 -2.62
CA MET A 194 1.94 8.97 -1.80
C MET A 194 0.78 9.72 -1.13
N ILE A 195 1.05 10.92 -0.58
CA ILE A 195 0.00 11.76 0.02
C ILE A 195 -1.00 12.24 -1.03
N ALA A 196 -0.54 12.59 -2.22
CA ALA A 196 -1.41 13.03 -3.32
C ALA A 196 -2.33 11.92 -3.81
N ASP A 197 -1.86 10.66 -3.85
CA ASP A 197 -2.71 9.49 -4.14
C ASP A 197 -3.78 9.31 -3.07
N MET A 198 -3.42 9.42 -1.80
CA MET A 198 -4.39 9.34 -0.71
C MET A 198 -5.43 10.45 -0.81
N ASN A 199 -5.02 11.67 -1.17
CA ASN A 199 -5.97 12.76 -1.43
C ASN A 199 -6.86 12.50 -2.66
N ALA A 200 -6.35 11.84 -3.69
CA ALA A 200 -7.17 11.41 -4.82
C ALA A 200 -8.29 10.47 -4.38
N SER A 201 -8.00 9.56 -3.47
CA SER A 201 -8.97 8.64 -2.88
C SER A 201 -10.05 9.39 -2.11
N TYR A 202 -9.68 10.32 -1.22
CA TYR A 202 -10.65 11.14 -0.50
C TYR A 202 -11.54 11.96 -1.45
N ARG A 203 -10.97 12.53 -2.50
CA ARG A 203 -11.75 13.25 -3.53
C ARG A 203 -12.72 12.32 -4.28
N ASN A 204 -12.33 11.07 -4.52
CA ASN A 204 -13.24 10.09 -5.12
C ASN A 204 -14.40 9.75 -4.19
N LEU A 205 -14.13 9.54 -2.90
CA LEU A 205 -15.18 9.32 -1.90
C LEU A 205 -16.15 10.51 -1.81
N LEU A 206 -15.61 11.74 -1.82
CA LEU A 206 -16.44 12.95 -1.84
C LEU A 206 -17.36 13.01 -3.07
N ARG A 207 -16.87 12.67 -4.28
CA ARG A 207 -17.69 12.58 -5.50
C ARG A 207 -18.82 11.54 -5.36
N LEU A 208 -18.51 10.37 -4.81
CA LEU A 208 -19.49 9.28 -4.65
C LEU A 208 -20.63 9.63 -3.69
N ILE A 209 -20.38 10.53 -2.74
CA ILE A 209 -21.42 11.04 -1.81
C ILE A 209 -22.02 12.37 -2.25
N ASP A 210 -21.77 12.83 -3.47
CA ASP A 210 -22.25 14.10 -4.04
C ASP A 210 -21.82 15.34 -3.24
N ALA A 211 -20.62 15.30 -2.63
CA ALA A 211 -20.07 16.41 -1.83
C ALA A 211 -19.13 17.31 -2.66
N PRO A 212 -18.96 18.59 -2.26
CA PRO A 212 -17.94 19.44 -2.85
C PRO A 212 -16.54 18.84 -2.72
N VAL A 213 -15.77 18.91 -3.82
CA VAL A 213 -14.43 18.31 -3.88
C VAL A 213 -13.38 19.42 -3.79
N PRO A 214 -12.45 19.40 -2.83
CA PRO A 214 -11.37 20.38 -2.76
C PRO A 214 -10.44 20.25 -3.97
N ALA A 215 -9.87 21.39 -4.39
CA ALA A 215 -8.89 21.46 -5.47
C ALA A 215 -7.62 20.67 -5.07
N GLY A 216 -6.90 20.18 -6.08
CA GLY A 216 -5.64 19.48 -5.90
C GLY A 216 -5.29 18.61 -7.10
N PRO A 217 -4.07 18.05 -7.16
CA PRO A 217 -3.63 17.19 -8.23
C PRO A 217 -4.50 15.93 -8.34
N ALA A 218 -4.70 15.43 -9.55
CA ALA A 218 -5.54 14.24 -9.79
C ALA A 218 -5.07 13.01 -9.01
N ASN A 219 -3.76 12.84 -8.92
CA ASN A 219 -3.05 11.78 -8.19
C ASN A 219 -1.60 12.21 -7.91
N GLY A 220 -0.74 11.27 -7.52
CA GLY A 220 0.68 11.50 -7.25
C GLY A 220 1.62 11.45 -8.46
N ASP A 221 1.12 11.31 -9.69
CA ASP A 221 1.97 11.05 -10.87
C ASP A 221 2.95 12.18 -11.18
N GLU A 222 2.57 13.44 -11.01
CA GLU A 222 3.48 14.59 -11.16
C GLU A 222 4.67 14.48 -10.23
N TYR A 223 4.44 14.16 -8.98
CA TYR A 223 5.50 14.02 -7.97
C TYR A 223 6.36 12.80 -8.23
N ARG A 224 5.76 11.67 -8.68
CA ARG A 224 6.54 10.48 -9.08
C ARG A 224 7.44 10.75 -10.26
N LEU A 225 6.94 11.47 -11.27
CA LEU A 225 7.73 11.85 -12.43
C LEU A 225 8.93 12.70 -12.00
N GLU A 226 8.72 13.64 -11.08
CA GLU A 226 9.80 14.47 -10.58
C GLU A 226 10.81 13.68 -9.75
N ALA A 227 10.35 12.75 -8.89
CA ALA A 227 11.23 11.83 -8.19
C ALA A 227 12.09 10.99 -9.15
N GLN A 228 11.50 10.51 -10.26
CA GLN A 228 12.23 9.80 -11.30
C GLN A 228 13.28 10.69 -12.01
N ASN A 229 12.98 11.97 -12.21
CA ASN A 229 13.95 12.93 -12.77
C ASN A 229 15.11 13.15 -11.81
N ILE A 230 14.82 13.24 -10.52
CA ILE A 230 15.84 13.38 -9.48
C ILE A 230 16.79 12.18 -9.47
N VAL A 231 16.30 10.94 -9.43
CA VAL A 231 17.19 9.75 -9.42
C VAL A 231 18.04 9.64 -10.69
N LYS A 232 17.55 10.14 -11.83
CA LYS A 232 18.36 10.23 -13.06
C LYS A 232 19.49 11.25 -12.92
N ALA A 233 19.25 12.34 -12.17
CA ALA A 233 20.21 13.42 -11.95
C ALA A 233 21.25 13.11 -10.84
N ILE A 234 20.98 12.11 -9.97
CA ILE A 234 21.83 11.72 -8.85
C ILE A 234 22.26 10.24 -8.93
N PRO A 235 22.99 9.83 -9.98
CA PRO A 235 23.46 8.46 -10.07
C PRO A 235 24.42 8.14 -8.89
N ILE A 236 24.40 6.88 -8.44
CA ILE A 236 25.26 6.40 -7.36
C ILE A 236 26.42 5.61 -7.96
N ALA A 237 27.64 6.08 -7.73
CA ALA A 237 28.83 5.32 -8.12
C ALA A 237 29.04 4.14 -7.16
N ILE A 238 29.37 2.96 -7.68
CA ILE A 238 29.68 1.78 -6.89
C ILE A 238 31.13 1.41 -7.12
N THR A 239 31.92 1.40 -6.06
CA THR A 239 33.32 0.99 -6.08
C THR A 239 33.50 -0.18 -5.13
N VAL A 240 33.95 -1.31 -5.64
CA VAL A 240 34.17 -2.51 -4.82
C VAL A 240 35.62 -2.95 -4.95
N THR A 241 36.30 -3.12 -3.83
CA THR A 241 37.66 -3.68 -3.76
C THR A 241 37.59 -5.16 -3.47
N ASN A 242 38.45 -5.94 -4.15
CA ASN A 242 38.55 -7.40 -4.04
C ASN A 242 37.28 -8.18 -4.46
N ASP A 243 36.48 -7.60 -5.36
CA ASP A 243 35.28 -8.27 -5.88
C ASP A 243 35.64 -9.32 -6.92
N ARG A 244 35.28 -10.55 -6.68
CA ARG A 244 35.48 -11.63 -7.61
C ARG A 244 34.41 -11.61 -8.70
N ALA A 245 34.83 -11.35 -9.94
CA ALA A 245 33.97 -11.32 -11.12
C ALA A 245 32.82 -10.29 -11.05
N GLY A 246 32.95 -9.21 -10.26
CA GLY A 246 31.94 -8.15 -10.15
C GLY A 246 30.63 -8.56 -9.49
N ARG A 247 30.62 -9.66 -8.74
CA ARG A 247 29.39 -10.25 -8.17
C ARG A 247 28.75 -9.34 -7.12
N ILE A 248 29.54 -8.83 -6.21
CA ILE A 248 29.05 -7.93 -5.13
C ILE A 248 28.66 -6.58 -5.69
N GLN A 249 29.43 -6.04 -6.65
CA GLN A 249 29.03 -4.83 -7.37
C GLN A 249 27.69 -5.01 -8.07
N GLY A 250 27.47 -6.16 -8.73
CA GLY A 250 26.19 -6.49 -9.38
C GLY A 250 25.03 -6.58 -8.40
N ALA A 251 25.23 -7.18 -7.21
CA ALA A 251 24.19 -7.29 -6.19
C ALA A 251 23.76 -5.91 -5.67
N PHE A 252 24.70 -5.02 -5.36
CA PHE A 252 24.38 -3.65 -4.95
C PHE A 252 23.74 -2.83 -6.07
N ALA A 253 24.23 -2.97 -7.32
CA ALA A 253 23.65 -2.29 -8.47
C ALA A 253 22.18 -2.70 -8.68
N LYS A 254 21.86 -4.00 -8.50
CA LYS A 254 20.49 -4.51 -8.54
C LYS A 254 19.63 -3.88 -7.43
N SER A 255 20.09 -3.90 -6.16
CA SER A 255 19.35 -3.33 -5.03
C SER A 255 19.09 -1.82 -5.22
N LEU A 256 20.05 -1.07 -5.74
CA LEU A 256 19.87 0.35 -6.06
C LEU A 256 18.88 0.56 -7.20
N SER A 257 18.90 -0.31 -8.24
CA SER A 257 18.00 -0.21 -9.38
C SER A 257 16.54 -0.48 -9.02
N GLU A 258 16.28 -1.33 -8.02
CA GLU A 258 14.93 -1.59 -7.49
C GLU A 258 14.30 -0.33 -6.88
N LEU A 259 15.11 0.59 -6.36
CA LEU A 259 14.70 1.91 -5.89
C LEU A 259 14.78 3.00 -6.98
N GLY A 260 15.10 2.62 -8.21
CA GLY A 260 15.17 3.51 -9.38
C GLY A 260 16.52 4.19 -9.59
N PHE A 261 17.51 4.02 -8.70
CA PHE A 261 18.83 4.63 -8.85
C PHE A 261 19.64 3.94 -9.95
N ARG A 262 20.42 4.75 -10.70
CA ARG A 262 21.33 4.28 -11.73
C ARG A 262 22.75 4.20 -11.18
N SER A 263 23.52 3.25 -11.69
CA SER A 263 24.97 3.24 -11.45
C SER A 263 25.62 4.46 -12.11
N GLY A 264 26.45 5.18 -11.34
CA GLY A 264 27.17 6.37 -11.78
C GLY A 264 28.64 6.13 -12.03
N GLY A 265 29.31 7.14 -12.61
CA GLY A 265 30.75 7.18 -12.75
C GLY A 265 31.46 7.81 -11.54
N GLY A 266 32.79 7.89 -11.58
CA GLY A 266 33.62 8.37 -10.45
C GLY A 266 33.35 9.80 -9.97
N ASN A 267 32.69 10.66 -10.75
CA ASN A 267 32.33 12.01 -10.37
C ASN A 267 30.91 12.14 -9.78
N SER A 268 30.26 11.01 -9.44
CA SER A 268 28.94 11.03 -8.82
C SER A 268 29.01 11.63 -7.43
N ARG A 269 27.99 12.46 -7.08
CA ARG A 269 27.83 13.01 -5.73
C ARG A 269 27.73 11.92 -4.67
N TYR A 270 27.03 10.83 -4.99
CA TYR A 270 26.85 9.71 -4.08
C TYR A 270 27.72 8.54 -4.52
N THR A 271 28.46 7.97 -3.57
CA THR A 271 29.34 6.83 -3.83
C THR A 271 29.13 5.74 -2.80
N LEU A 272 28.85 4.53 -3.26
CA LEU A 272 28.84 3.34 -2.44
C LEU A 272 30.22 2.66 -2.54
N ARG A 273 31.01 2.77 -1.48
CA ARG A 273 32.33 2.14 -1.36
C ARG A 273 32.18 0.84 -0.60
N VAL A 274 32.67 -0.25 -1.21
CA VAL A 274 32.60 -1.59 -0.63
C VAL A 274 33.98 -2.19 -0.56
N GLU A 275 34.33 -2.70 0.59
CA GLU A 275 35.56 -3.44 0.85
C GLU A 275 35.21 -4.86 1.23
N ILE A 276 35.87 -5.84 0.58
CA ILE A 276 35.66 -7.27 0.80
C ILE A 276 36.99 -7.91 1.23
N ALA A 277 36.93 -8.67 2.30
CA ALA A 277 38.02 -9.59 2.69
C ALA A 277 37.47 -11.01 2.73
N VAL A 278 38.10 -11.93 1.97
CA VAL A 278 37.79 -13.35 2.01
C VAL A 278 39.02 -14.09 2.49
N SER A 279 38.87 -14.90 3.52
CA SER A 279 39.95 -15.66 4.12
C SER A 279 39.56 -17.11 4.36
N PRO A 280 40.50 -18.09 4.20
CA PRO A 280 40.28 -19.46 4.60
C PRO A 280 40.17 -19.54 6.14
N VAL A 281 39.40 -20.50 6.63
CA VAL A 281 39.26 -20.77 8.07
C VAL A 281 39.50 -22.25 8.30
N ASP A 282 40.53 -22.58 9.07
CA ASP A 282 40.81 -23.96 9.48
C ASP A 282 40.04 -24.27 10.78
N LEU A 283 39.25 -25.34 10.73
CA LEU A 283 38.60 -25.88 11.92
C LEU A 283 39.23 -27.24 12.26
N PRO A 284 39.85 -27.36 13.42
CA PRO A 284 40.43 -28.62 13.84
C PRO A 284 39.42 -29.76 13.79
N ASN A 285 39.84 -30.91 13.29
CA ASN A 285 39.03 -32.15 13.20
C ASN A 285 37.79 -32.04 12.26
N ASN A 286 37.79 -31.13 11.30
CA ASN A 286 36.74 -31.03 10.28
C ASN A 286 37.29 -31.34 8.90
N ALA A 287 36.67 -32.27 8.18
CA ALA A 287 37.07 -32.63 6.83
C ALA A 287 36.72 -31.55 5.78
N ASN A 288 35.76 -30.65 6.10
CA ASN A 288 35.37 -29.57 5.22
C ASN A 288 36.36 -28.40 5.26
N LYS A 289 36.50 -27.73 4.15
CA LYS A 289 37.18 -26.44 4.03
C LYS A 289 36.19 -25.32 4.28
N PHE A 290 36.63 -24.31 5.02
CA PHE A 290 35.79 -23.14 5.36
C PHE A 290 36.41 -21.86 4.81
N ALA A 291 35.54 -20.95 4.40
CA ALA A 291 35.93 -19.59 4.07
C ALA A 291 35.08 -18.60 4.87
N ARG A 292 35.67 -17.46 5.22
CA ARG A 292 34.98 -16.32 5.86
C ARG A 292 35.02 -15.14 4.92
N MET A 293 33.91 -14.42 4.81
CA MET A 293 33.82 -13.13 4.15
C MET A 293 33.48 -12.06 5.17
N GLU A 294 34.24 -10.99 5.15
CA GLU A 294 33.94 -9.73 5.82
C GLU A 294 33.74 -8.68 4.74
N LEU A 295 32.57 -8.03 4.73
CA LEU A 295 32.18 -7.01 3.78
C LEU A 295 31.77 -5.76 4.55
N SER A 296 32.33 -4.62 4.20
CA SER A 296 31.95 -3.31 4.70
C SER A 296 31.57 -2.42 3.51
N ALA A 297 30.35 -1.88 3.53
CA ALA A 297 29.84 -1.00 2.50
C ALA A 297 29.38 0.32 3.10
N ASN A 298 29.77 1.45 2.49
CA ASN A 298 29.48 2.78 2.98
C ASN A 298 28.94 3.65 1.83
N LEU A 299 27.67 4.01 1.89
CA LEU A 299 27.12 5.04 1.03
C LEU A 299 27.52 6.40 1.58
N ALA A 300 28.20 7.20 0.79
CA ALA A 300 28.71 8.51 1.18
C ALA A 300 28.21 9.62 0.24
N ASP A 301 27.98 10.83 0.79
CA ASP A 301 27.85 12.07 0.03
C ASP A 301 29.25 12.67 -0.12
N THR A 302 29.78 12.67 -1.33
CA THR A 302 31.13 13.20 -1.60
C THR A 302 31.21 14.71 -1.47
N ALA A 303 30.09 15.42 -1.63
CA ALA A 303 30.02 16.87 -1.47
C ALA A 303 30.10 17.29 0.00
N GLY A 304 29.55 16.49 0.91
CA GLY A 304 29.58 16.75 2.36
C GLY A 304 30.72 16.02 3.08
N GLY A 305 31.35 15.04 2.45
CA GLY A 305 32.45 14.26 3.01
C GLY A 305 32.06 13.30 4.13
N PHE A 306 30.79 12.92 4.28
CA PHE A 306 30.33 12.03 5.35
C PHE A 306 29.63 10.79 4.83
N VAL A 307 29.73 9.73 5.63
CA VAL A 307 29.02 8.48 5.40
C VAL A 307 27.54 8.66 5.78
N LEU A 308 26.66 8.32 4.85
CA LEU A 308 25.22 8.40 5.02
C LEU A 308 24.62 7.10 5.55
N LEU A 309 25.09 5.96 5.01
CA LEU A 309 24.53 4.66 5.31
C LEU A 309 25.63 3.59 5.30
N PRO A 310 26.01 3.07 6.48
CA PRO A 310 26.90 1.92 6.57
C PRO A 310 26.10 0.60 6.45
N TYR A 311 26.71 -0.41 5.84
CA TYR A 311 26.22 -1.78 5.82
C TYR A 311 27.39 -2.75 6.00
N ASN A 312 27.25 -3.72 6.88
CA ASN A 312 28.28 -4.71 7.17
C ASN A 312 27.69 -6.12 7.04
N PHE A 313 28.46 -7.01 6.44
CA PHE A 313 28.13 -8.42 6.34
C PHE A 313 29.35 -9.26 6.75
N ASN A 314 29.11 -10.23 7.61
CA ASN A 314 30.13 -11.21 8.04
C ASN A 314 29.49 -12.59 8.04
N ASN A 315 30.07 -13.50 7.27
CA ASN A 315 29.58 -14.88 7.23
C ASN A 315 30.73 -15.87 6.99
N ARG A 316 30.48 -17.12 7.35
CA ARG A 316 31.36 -18.25 7.12
C ARG A 316 30.58 -19.39 6.48
N GLU A 317 31.11 -19.91 5.38
CA GLU A 317 30.57 -21.06 4.68
C GLU A 317 31.57 -22.20 4.62
N GLY A 318 31.08 -23.44 4.57
CA GLY A 318 31.87 -24.64 4.51
C GLY A 318 31.49 -25.53 3.33
N HIS A 319 32.49 -26.19 2.74
CA HIS A 319 32.31 -27.19 1.70
C HIS A 319 33.51 -28.16 1.65
N THR A 320 33.39 -29.25 0.89
CA THR A 320 34.49 -30.21 0.69
C THR A 320 35.69 -29.60 -0.03
N SER A 321 35.51 -28.52 -0.79
CA SER A 321 36.56 -27.75 -1.42
C SER A 321 36.55 -26.29 -1.02
N GLN A 322 37.74 -25.66 -0.99
CA GLN A 322 37.91 -24.25 -0.65
C GLN A 322 37.18 -23.33 -1.64
N SER A 323 37.31 -23.61 -2.93
CA SER A 323 36.70 -22.78 -3.98
C SER A 323 35.18 -22.80 -3.92
N GLU A 324 34.56 -23.91 -3.53
CA GLU A 324 33.11 -24.00 -3.39
C GLU A 324 32.62 -23.37 -2.07
N ALA A 325 33.42 -23.44 -0.99
CA ALA A 325 33.14 -22.69 0.21
C ALA A 325 33.12 -21.17 -0.06
N GLU A 326 34.07 -20.67 -0.81
CA GLU A 326 34.12 -19.28 -1.28
C GLU A 326 32.93 -18.94 -2.18
N ASN A 327 32.58 -19.81 -3.14
CA ASN A 327 31.41 -19.57 -4.01
C ASN A 327 30.12 -19.45 -3.23
N ARG A 328 29.90 -20.28 -2.21
CA ARG A 328 28.75 -20.20 -1.29
C ARG A 328 28.72 -18.89 -0.52
N LEU A 329 29.86 -18.36 -0.08
CA LEU A 329 29.95 -17.05 0.57
C LEU A 329 29.43 -15.96 -0.35
N TYR A 330 29.84 -15.92 -1.61
CA TYR A 330 29.36 -14.95 -2.58
C TYR A 330 27.85 -15.09 -2.82
N LEU A 331 27.33 -16.31 -2.99
CA LEU A 331 25.89 -16.55 -3.14
C LEU A 331 25.09 -16.05 -1.93
N THR A 332 25.60 -16.31 -0.73
CA THR A 332 24.94 -15.85 0.50
C THR A 332 25.02 -14.34 0.62
N ALA A 333 26.15 -13.71 0.28
CA ALA A 333 26.31 -12.26 0.30
C ALA A 333 25.38 -11.57 -0.72
N GLU A 334 25.31 -12.07 -1.97
CA GLU A 334 24.41 -11.56 -3.01
C GLU A 334 22.95 -11.58 -2.55
N ARG A 335 22.51 -12.70 -1.98
CA ARG A 335 21.15 -12.83 -1.44
C ARG A 335 20.90 -11.86 -0.30
N LYS A 336 21.82 -11.76 0.66
CA LYS A 336 21.70 -10.86 1.81
C LYS A 336 21.70 -9.38 1.42
N ILE A 337 22.54 -8.98 0.48
CA ILE A 337 22.52 -7.63 -0.07
C ILE A 337 21.14 -7.33 -0.68
N GLY A 338 20.59 -8.24 -1.49
CA GLY A 338 19.25 -8.08 -2.07
C GLY A 338 18.13 -7.98 -1.05
N GLU A 339 18.19 -8.77 0.03
CA GLU A 339 17.17 -8.80 1.08
C GLU A 339 17.28 -7.60 2.04
N GLU A 340 18.47 -7.19 2.41
CA GLU A 340 18.73 -6.28 3.53
C GLU A 340 19.09 -4.86 3.12
N TYR A 341 19.94 -4.70 2.07
CA TYR A 341 20.45 -3.38 1.71
C TYR A 341 19.38 -2.47 1.10
N ALA A 342 18.53 -3.00 0.23
CA ALA A 342 17.43 -2.23 -0.36
C ALA A 342 16.47 -1.71 0.74
N LYS A 343 16.16 -2.56 1.73
CA LYS A 343 15.34 -2.16 2.88
C LYS A 343 16.04 -1.10 3.71
N LEU A 344 17.31 -1.31 4.05
CA LEU A 344 18.11 -0.36 4.84
C LEU A 344 18.18 1.02 4.17
N LEU A 345 18.38 1.05 2.84
CA LEU A 345 18.40 2.30 2.09
C LEU A 345 17.01 2.97 2.07
N ASN A 346 15.94 2.20 1.90
CA ASN A 346 14.58 2.74 1.96
C ASN A 346 14.25 3.33 3.34
N ASP A 347 14.65 2.65 4.42
CA ASP A 347 14.50 3.14 5.79
C ASP A 347 15.30 4.45 6.00
N TYR A 348 16.53 4.52 5.47
CA TYR A 348 17.34 5.74 5.51
C TYR A 348 16.68 6.88 4.73
N LEU A 349 16.21 6.64 3.51
CA LEU A 349 15.51 7.64 2.69
C LEU A 349 14.28 8.19 3.43
N SER A 350 13.57 7.33 4.12
CA SER A 350 12.41 7.70 4.95
C SER A 350 12.78 8.66 6.09
N GLN A 351 14.00 8.55 6.65
CA GLN A 351 14.48 9.43 7.72
C GLN A 351 14.92 10.82 7.23
N LEU A 352 15.11 11.00 5.91
CA LEU A 352 15.49 12.29 5.30
C LEU A 352 14.33 13.28 5.18
N LEU A 353 13.10 12.84 5.46
CA LEU A 353 11.94 13.72 5.48
C LEU A 353 12.10 14.76 6.62
N PRO A 354 11.75 16.04 6.36
CA PRO A 354 11.93 17.09 7.36
C PRO A 354 11.15 16.75 8.63
N LYS A 355 11.86 16.75 9.75
CA LYS A 355 11.24 16.70 11.07
C LYS A 355 10.70 18.10 11.35
N ARG A 356 9.43 18.20 11.77
CA ARG A 356 8.86 19.47 12.19
C ARG A 356 9.60 19.94 13.43
N GLY A 357 10.21 21.11 13.35
CA GLY A 357 10.78 21.80 14.52
C GLY A 357 9.67 22.29 15.45
#